data_f492c1a211799e531957be527ccd2209
#
_entry.id   f492c1a211799e531957be527ccd2209
#
_cell.length_a   1.000
_cell.length_b   1.000
_cell.length_c   1.000
_cell.angle_alpha   90.00
_cell.angle_beta   90.00
_cell.angle_gamma   90.00
#
_symmetry.space_group_name_H-M   'P 1'
#
loop_
_entity.id
_entity.type
_entity.pdbx_description
1 polymer ?
#
loop_
_entity_poly.entity_id
_entity_poly.type
_entity_poly.pdbx_seq_one_letter_code
_entity_poly.pdbx_strand_id
1 'polypeptide(L)'
;MLSSTTITSKQPILLRGEALATAVASISFPFSEIVQSRRSFLAAAWALRRHGIICLRGAGSNQDLTSIRHEIHNLLENIQSNDLRKLQEVAYLNLPNNRVLKGYNNFRDADRAVINYRVKRPDGRTGSDAGMIDIFHPERLSFNLEERVKNCLHEHFIQRLLLVSSLNRLRVKCRNLYLNHGVQDTRRFHCDGRSLKFKSFVYISDVHELDDGPYCYVKGSHRHRRLWRNNSKFNKENQLDPFEFSQLQGSQAISLFAQAGDMVISSQKGAHCGHPQHPEAKRAVLVNMYQR
;
A
#
# COMPACT_ATOMS: atom_id res chain seq x y z
N MET A 1 4.75 38.02 16.76
CA MET A 1 4.22 36.71 17.24
C MET A 1 3.13 36.29 16.28
N LEU A 2 3.43 35.42 15.33
CA LEU A 2 2.42 34.87 14.43
C LEU A 2 1.71 33.74 15.20
N SER A 3 0.44 33.93 15.51
CA SER A 3 -0.44 32.91 16.07
C SER A 3 -0.42 31.69 15.14
N SER A 4 0.18 30.60 15.56
CA SER A 4 0.11 29.31 14.85
C SER A 4 -1.31 28.78 14.99
N THR A 5 -2.20 29.20 14.10
CA THR A 5 -3.52 28.57 13.99
C THR A 5 -3.28 27.12 13.58
N THR A 6 -3.49 26.21 14.52
CA THR A 6 -3.39 24.75 14.26
C THR A 6 -4.43 24.39 13.20
N ILE A 7 -3.98 24.18 11.95
CA ILE A 7 -4.85 23.78 10.85
C ILE A 7 -5.31 22.36 11.12
N THR A 8 -6.57 22.20 11.48
CA THR A 8 -7.16 20.89 11.77
C THR A 8 -7.54 20.20 10.47
N SER A 9 -6.80 19.14 10.11
CA SER A 9 -7.18 18.24 9.03
C SER A 9 -8.47 17.48 9.42
N LYS A 10 -9.47 17.53 8.52
CA LYS A 10 -10.78 16.89 8.75
C LYS A 10 -10.77 15.49 8.12
N GLN A 11 -10.57 14.49 8.95
CA GLN A 11 -10.47 13.09 8.52
C GLN A 11 -11.85 12.50 8.17
N PRO A 12 -11.90 11.42 7.35
CA PRO A 12 -13.15 10.71 7.08
C PRO A 12 -13.58 9.90 8.30
N ILE A 13 -14.85 9.54 8.32
CA ILE A 13 -15.40 8.60 9.30
C ILE A 13 -15.00 7.17 8.89
N LEU A 14 -14.30 6.44 9.74
CA LEU A 14 -14.05 5.02 9.53
C LEU A 14 -15.35 4.24 9.78
N LEU A 15 -15.79 3.48 8.78
CA LEU A 15 -16.93 2.58 8.92
C LEU A 15 -16.60 1.46 9.92
N ARG A 16 -17.62 1.02 10.67
CA ARG A 16 -17.51 -0.06 11.66
C ARG A 16 -18.73 -1.00 11.56
N GLY A 17 -18.61 -2.18 12.18
CA GLY A 17 -19.69 -3.15 12.30
C GLY A 17 -20.30 -3.52 10.93
N GLU A 18 -21.62 -3.61 10.88
CA GLU A 18 -22.38 -4.02 9.69
C GLU A 18 -22.16 -3.10 8.48
N ALA A 19 -22.02 -1.78 8.69
CA ALA A 19 -21.74 -0.83 7.62
C ALA A 19 -20.38 -1.11 6.96
N LEU A 20 -19.35 -1.44 7.74
CA LEU A 20 -18.06 -1.84 7.20
C LEU A 20 -18.16 -3.19 6.46
N ALA A 21 -18.82 -4.19 7.07
CA ALA A 21 -18.98 -5.52 6.47
C ALA A 21 -19.67 -5.43 5.10
N THR A 22 -20.79 -4.70 5.01
CA THR A 22 -21.51 -4.45 3.75
C THR A 22 -20.64 -3.72 2.73
N ALA A 23 -19.92 -2.68 3.16
CA ALA A 23 -19.05 -1.91 2.27
C ALA A 23 -17.89 -2.74 1.73
N VAL A 24 -17.30 -3.62 2.54
CA VAL A 24 -16.22 -4.53 2.14
C VAL A 24 -16.75 -5.67 1.28
N ALA A 25 -17.91 -6.26 1.59
CA ALA A 25 -18.52 -7.30 0.77
C ALA A 25 -18.75 -6.83 -0.67
N SER A 26 -19.15 -5.58 -0.87
CA SER A 26 -19.41 -5.00 -2.21
C SER A 26 -18.17 -4.89 -3.12
N ILE A 27 -16.96 -5.11 -2.59
CA ILE A 27 -15.67 -5.04 -3.29
C ILE A 27 -14.83 -6.31 -3.13
N SER A 28 -15.34 -7.34 -2.44
CA SER A 28 -14.64 -8.58 -2.18
C SER A 28 -15.09 -9.68 -3.14
N PHE A 29 -14.12 -10.41 -3.68
CA PHE A 29 -14.33 -11.48 -4.66
C PHE A 29 -13.41 -12.66 -4.35
N PRO A 30 -13.90 -13.92 -4.33
CA PRO A 30 -13.02 -15.08 -4.28
C PRO A 30 -12.11 -15.12 -5.52
N PHE A 31 -10.81 -15.23 -5.32
CA PHE A 31 -9.86 -15.22 -6.44
C PHE A 31 -10.10 -16.37 -7.41
N SER A 32 -10.39 -17.56 -6.89
CA SER A 32 -10.70 -18.74 -7.70
C SER A 32 -11.88 -18.52 -8.65
N GLU A 33 -12.92 -17.82 -8.20
CA GLU A 33 -14.09 -17.54 -9.03
C GLU A 33 -13.76 -16.56 -10.18
N ILE A 34 -12.98 -15.52 -9.90
CA ILE A 34 -12.65 -14.54 -10.95
C ILE A 34 -11.66 -15.07 -11.99
N VAL A 35 -10.88 -16.09 -11.63
CA VAL A 35 -10.01 -16.80 -12.58
C VAL A 35 -10.82 -17.71 -13.49
N GLN A 36 -11.84 -18.39 -12.96
CA GLN A 36 -12.63 -19.40 -13.67
C GLN A 36 -13.83 -18.81 -14.40
N SER A 37 -14.42 -17.70 -13.92
CA SER A 37 -15.65 -17.12 -14.43
C SER A 37 -15.44 -15.75 -15.08
N ARG A 38 -15.71 -15.68 -16.39
CA ARG A 38 -15.71 -14.40 -17.12
C ARG A 38 -16.69 -13.37 -16.51
N ARG A 39 -17.83 -13.82 -15.99
CA ARG A 39 -18.83 -12.95 -15.34
C ARG A 39 -18.25 -12.36 -14.05
N SER A 40 -17.65 -13.18 -13.21
CA SER A 40 -17.02 -12.75 -11.94
C SER A 40 -15.82 -11.82 -12.20
N PHE A 41 -15.02 -12.11 -13.23
CA PHE A 41 -13.93 -11.23 -13.67
C PHE A 41 -14.44 -9.85 -14.07
N LEU A 42 -15.51 -9.77 -14.90
CA LEU A 42 -16.08 -8.49 -15.31
C LEU A 42 -16.71 -7.74 -14.14
N ALA A 43 -17.36 -8.45 -13.20
CA ALA A 43 -17.90 -7.86 -11.98
C ALA A 43 -16.79 -7.23 -11.12
N ALA A 44 -15.67 -7.92 -10.93
CA ALA A 44 -14.50 -7.40 -10.21
C ALA A 44 -13.89 -6.18 -10.91
N ALA A 45 -13.74 -6.22 -12.24
CA ALA A 45 -13.25 -5.10 -13.04
C ALA A 45 -14.17 -3.88 -12.93
N TRP A 46 -15.48 -4.09 -12.96
CA TRP A 46 -16.48 -3.03 -12.78
C TRP A 46 -16.45 -2.44 -11.38
N ALA A 47 -16.36 -3.28 -10.34
CA ALA A 47 -16.24 -2.84 -8.96
C ALA A 47 -14.96 -1.98 -8.77
N LEU A 48 -13.82 -2.41 -9.31
CA LEU A 48 -12.58 -1.64 -9.28
C LEU A 48 -12.72 -0.29 -10.00
N ARG A 49 -13.36 -0.28 -11.18
CA ARG A 49 -13.66 0.97 -11.90
C ARG A 49 -14.58 1.91 -11.11
N ARG A 50 -15.59 1.37 -10.44
CA ARG A 50 -16.59 2.15 -9.69
C ARG A 50 -16.05 2.66 -8.35
N HIS A 51 -15.43 1.78 -7.58
CA HIS A 51 -15.03 2.05 -6.20
C HIS A 51 -13.57 2.47 -6.06
N GLY A 52 -12.72 2.17 -7.05
CA GLY A 52 -11.28 2.43 -7.01
C GLY A 52 -10.49 1.43 -6.19
N ILE A 53 -11.16 0.42 -5.64
CA ILE A 53 -10.56 -0.60 -4.80
C ILE A 53 -11.38 -1.90 -4.87
N ILE A 54 -10.70 -3.04 -4.83
CA ILE A 54 -11.27 -4.37 -4.63
C ILE A 54 -10.37 -5.21 -3.75
N CYS A 55 -10.94 -6.25 -3.15
CA CYS A 55 -10.23 -7.29 -2.41
C CYS A 55 -10.46 -8.64 -3.08
N LEU A 56 -9.40 -9.35 -3.43
CA LEU A 56 -9.40 -10.68 -3.99
C LEU A 56 -9.01 -11.66 -2.90
N ARG A 57 -9.97 -12.45 -2.43
CA ARG A 57 -9.79 -13.37 -1.32
C ARG A 57 -9.07 -14.65 -1.77
N GLY A 58 -8.02 -15.03 -1.03
CA GLY A 58 -7.28 -16.26 -1.29
C GLY A 58 -6.48 -16.26 -2.59
N ALA A 59 -5.88 -15.14 -2.98
CA ALA A 59 -5.07 -15.02 -4.18
C ALA A 59 -3.68 -15.68 -4.02
N GLY A 60 -3.07 -15.61 -2.84
CA GLY A 60 -1.75 -16.19 -2.56
C GLY A 60 -1.83 -17.64 -2.16
N SER A 61 -0.92 -18.50 -2.65
CA SER A 61 -0.82 -19.88 -2.21
C SER A 61 -0.15 -19.99 -0.83
N ASN A 62 -0.63 -20.90 0.03
CA ASN A 62 -0.04 -21.12 1.34
C ASN A 62 1.44 -21.51 1.28
N GLN A 63 1.83 -22.30 0.27
CA GLN A 63 3.21 -22.76 0.10
C GLN A 63 4.15 -21.58 -0.19
N ASP A 64 3.78 -20.70 -1.13
CA ASP A 64 4.59 -19.53 -1.49
C ASP A 64 4.66 -18.56 -0.31
N LEU A 65 3.55 -18.32 0.38
CA LEU A 65 3.48 -17.45 1.55
C LEU A 65 4.37 -17.93 2.70
N THR A 66 4.37 -19.26 2.97
CA THR A 66 5.21 -19.85 4.03
C THR A 66 6.70 -19.63 3.71
N SER A 67 7.10 -19.88 2.47
CA SER A 67 8.47 -19.66 2.04
C SER A 67 8.89 -18.19 2.11
N ILE A 68 8.01 -17.28 1.68
CA ILE A 68 8.26 -15.84 1.76
C ILE A 68 8.38 -15.39 3.23
N ARG A 69 7.55 -15.92 4.14
CA ARG A 69 7.64 -15.62 5.58
C ARG A 69 8.96 -16.08 6.17
N HIS A 70 9.42 -17.27 5.81
CA HIS A 70 10.71 -17.78 6.27
C HIS A 70 11.86 -16.89 5.85
N GLU A 71 11.92 -16.49 4.59
CA GLU A 71 12.96 -15.58 4.10
C GLU A 71 12.89 -14.19 4.75
N ILE A 72 11.68 -13.68 5.00
CA ILE A 72 11.49 -12.42 5.73
C ILE A 72 12.02 -12.55 7.17
N HIS A 73 11.74 -13.65 7.84
CA HIS A 73 12.21 -13.90 9.20
C HIS A 73 13.73 -13.91 9.26
N ASN A 74 14.38 -14.69 8.39
CA ASN A 74 15.84 -14.74 8.28
C ASN A 74 16.44 -13.36 7.97
N LEU A 75 15.81 -12.59 7.09
CA LEU A 75 16.25 -11.23 6.79
C LEU A 75 16.16 -10.32 8.01
N LEU A 76 15.05 -10.35 8.76
CA LEU A 76 14.86 -9.52 9.95
C LEU A 76 15.83 -9.87 11.08
N GLU A 77 16.12 -11.16 11.29
CA GLU A 77 17.14 -11.59 12.24
C GLU A 77 18.53 -11.09 11.86
N ASN A 78 18.88 -11.17 10.59
CA ASN A 78 20.15 -10.63 10.09
C ASN A 78 20.23 -9.10 10.24
N ILE A 79 19.11 -8.39 10.04
CA ILE A 79 19.04 -6.95 10.24
C ILE A 79 19.20 -6.56 11.71
N GLN A 80 18.58 -7.30 12.64
CA GLN A 80 18.67 -7.03 14.07
C GLN A 80 20.04 -7.37 14.65
N SER A 81 20.71 -8.38 14.11
CA SER A 81 22.02 -8.84 14.58
C SER A 81 23.21 -8.04 14.03
N ASN A 82 23.02 -7.25 12.97
CA ASN A 82 24.08 -6.51 12.31
C ASN A 82 23.87 -4.99 12.40
N ASP A 83 24.97 -4.25 12.58
CA ASP A 83 24.96 -2.80 12.40
C ASP A 83 24.49 -2.49 10.96
N LEU A 84 23.55 -1.55 10.83
CA LEU A 84 23.01 -1.10 9.54
C LEU A 84 24.10 -0.76 8.49
N ARG A 85 25.30 -0.40 8.93
CA ARG A 85 26.46 -0.16 8.05
C ARG A 85 26.95 -1.43 7.36
N LYS A 86 26.89 -2.58 8.03
CA LYS A 86 27.32 -3.87 7.46
C LYS A 86 26.34 -4.39 6.40
N LEU A 87 25.07 -3.99 6.44
CA LEU A 87 24.11 -4.34 5.40
C LEU A 87 24.41 -3.68 4.05
N GLN A 88 25.13 -2.56 4.05
CA GLN A 88 25.57 -1.90 2.81
C GLN A 88 26.64 -2.74 2.07
N GLU A 89 27.42 -3.54 2.80
CA GLU A 89 28.50 -4.36 2.24
C GLU A 89 27.98 -5.66 1.61
N VAL A 90 26.77 -6.11 1.97
CA VAL A 90 26.24 -7.44 1.61
C VAL A 90 25.27 -7.42 0.43
N ALA A 91 25.30 -6.50 -0.48
CA ALA A 91 24.36 -6.37 -1.61
C ALA A 91 23.05 -5.60 -1.30
N TYR A 92 22.91 -4.97 -0.15
CA TYR A 92 21.79 -4.13 0.21
C TYR A 92 22.20 -2.67 0.25
N LEU A 93 21.37 -1.78 -0.26
CA LEU A 93 21.52 -0.36 -0.06
C LEU A 93 20.53 0.08 1.02
N ASN A 94 21.05 0.53 2.15
CA ASN A 94 20.26 1.10 3.24
C ASN A 94 20.21 2.62 3.09
N LEU A 95 19.03 3.19 3.05
CA LEU A 95 18.81 4.63 2.97
C LEU A 95 18.13 5.12 4.25
N PRO A 96 18.86 5.72 5.16
CA PRO A 96 18.37 5.99 6.51
C PRO A 96 17.39 7.16 6.63
N ASN A 97 16.99 7.84 5.53
CA ASN A 97 16.10 8.97 5.65
C ASN A 97 15.11 9.13 4.50
N ASN A 98 14.08 9.95 4.71
CA ASN A 98 12.94 10.23 3.83
C ASN A 98 13.26 10.79 2.43
N ARG A 99 14.49 11.05 2.09
CA ARG A 99 14.90 11.40 0.73
C ARG A 99 14.58 10.29 -0.27
N VAL A 100 14.27 9.11 0.22
CA VAL A 100 13.74 7.98 -0.54
C VAL A 100 12.55 8.36 -1.40
N LEU A 101 11.66 9.22 -0.96
CA LEU A 101 10.55 9.69 -1.81
C LEU A 101 11.05 10.43 -3.06
N LYS A 102 12.19 11.12 -3.00
CA LYS A 102 12.84 11.71 -4.18
C LYS A 102 13.65 10.67 -4.97
N GLY A 103 14.22 9.67 -4.29
CA GLY A 103 14.99 8.58 -4.87
C GLY A 103 14.17 7.37 -5.31
N TYR A 104 12.87 7.33 -5.05
CA TYR A 104 12.01 6.18 -5.35
C TYR A 104 12.11 5.70 -6.81
N ASN A 105 12.24 6.63 -7.75
CA ASN A 105 12.41 6.31 -9.16
C ASN A 105 13.77 5.67 -9.49
N ASN A 106 14.79 5.96 -8.71
CA ASN A 106 16.16 5.47 -8.94
C ASN A 106 16.32 3.98 -8.57
N PHE A 107 15.37 3.42 -7.79
CA PHE A 107 15.41 2.01 -7.38
C PHE A 107 14.62 1.07 -8.31
N ARG A 108 13.89 1.61 -9.26
CA ARG A 108 13.10 0.79 -10.21
C ARG A 108 13.96 -0.13 -11.05
N ASP A 109 15.10 0.38 -11.46
CA ASP A 109 16.02 -0.30 -12.36
C ASP A 109 17.25 -0.85 -11.61
N ALA A 110 17.18 -0.90 -10.26
CA ALA A 110 18.25 -1.50 -9.47
C ALA A 110 18.41 -2.98 -9.82
N ASP A 111 19.66 -3.42 -9.94
CA ASP A 111 20.03 -4.80 -10.23
C ASP A 111 19.96 -5.74 -9.02
N ARG A 112 19.70 -5.18 -7.83
CA ARG A 112 19.65 -5.86 -6.54
C ARG A 112 18.43 -5.41 -5.73
N ALA A 113 18.15 -6.11 -4.64
CA ALA A 113 17.20 -5.64 -3.65
C ALA A 113 17.75 -4.40 -2.93
N VAL A 114 16.87 -3.44 -2.66
CA VAL A 114 17.20 -2.22 -1.92
C VAL A 114 16.34 -2.17 -0.67
N ILE A 115 16.97 -2.14 0.50
CA ILE A 115 16.31 -2.06 1.79
C ILE A 115 16.34 -0.62 2.28
N ASN A 116 15.16 -0.09 2.56
CA ASN A 116 15.01 1.26 3.06
C ASN A 116 14.29 1.25 4.40
N TYR A 117 14.95 1.79 5.42
CA TYR A 117 14.37 2.05 6.73
C TYR A 117 13.77 3.44 6.76
N ARG A 118 12.51 3.52 7.17
CA ARG A 118 11.87 4.80 7.40
C ARG A 118 12.07 5.25 8.83
N VAL A 119 12.70 6.40 8.97
CA VAL A 119 12.93 7.07 10.26
C VAL A 119 12.05 8.31 10.38
N LYS A 120 11.89 8.81 11.59
CA LYS A 120 11.19 10.09 11.84
C LYS A 120 11.79 11.20 11.01
N ARG A 121 10.94 12.07 10.49
CA ARG A 121 11.37 13.20 9.65
C ARG A 121 12.19 14.18 10.49
N PRO A 122 13.34 14.65 9.99
CA PRO A 122 14.18 15.62 10.71
C PRO A 122 13.47 16.96 10.98
N ASP A 123 12.49 17.32 10.12
CA ASP A 123 11.70 18.54 10.25
C ASP A 123 10.56 18.45 11.28
N GLY A 124 10.46 17.32 12.01
CA GLY A 124 9.42 17.09 13.01
C GLY A 124 8.01 16.90 12.46
N ARG A 125 7.81 16.92 11.14
CA ARG A 125 6.48 16.70 10.55
C ARG A 125 6.05 15.25 10.72
N THR A 126 4.76 15.07 10.97
CA THR A 126 4.12 13.75 11.05
C THR A 126 4.02 13.06 9.69
N GLY A 127 3.75 11.76 9.68
CA GLY A 127 3.56 10.97 8.47
C GLY A 127 4.87 10.49 7.85
N SER A 128 5.82 10.13 8.70
CA SER A 128 7.12 9.58 8.31
C SER A 128 7.04 8.11 7.91
N ASP A 129 6.00 7.39 8.36
CA ASP A 129 5.93 5.93 8.38
C ASP A 129 7.15 5.29 9.10
N ALA A 130 7.68 5.96 10.13
CA ALA A 130 8.83 5.49 10.91
C ALA A 130 8.55 4.11 11.49
N GLY A 131 9.52 3.20 11.40
CA GLY A 131 9.37 1.78 11.75
C GLY A 131 8.98 0.88 10.56
N MET A 132 8.69 1.45 9.39
CA MET A 132 8.48 0.68 8.17
C MET A 132 9.81 0.37 7.49
N ILE A 133 9.97 -0.89 7.06
CA ILE A 133 11.02 -1.33 6.16
C ILE A 133 10.40 -1.51 4.78
N ASP A 134 10.90 -0.79 3.79
CA ASP A 134 10.45 -0.83 2.40
C ASP A 134 11.54 -1.47 1.54
N ILE A 135 11.29 -2.70 1.08
CA ILE A 135 12.24 -3.46 0.28
C ILE A 135 11.82 -3.40 -1.18
N PHE A 136 12.64 -2.76 -1.99
CA PHE A 136 12.48 -2.72 -3.44
C PHE A 136 13.07 -3.98 -4.06
N HIS A 137 12.43 -4.53 -5.06
CA HIS A 137 12.84 -5.76 -5.75
C HIS A 137 13.03 -6.96 -4.79
N PRO A 138 12.01 -7.28 -3.94
CA PRO A 138 12.12 -8.39 -3.00
C PRO A 138 12.40 -9.73 -3.67
N GLU A 139 12.02 -9.89 -4.95
CA GLU A 139 12.35 -11.05 -5.77
C GLU A 139 13.86 -11.28 -5.96
N ARG A 140 14.68 -10.27 -5.63
CA ARG A 140 16.14 -10.31 -5.76
C ARG A 140 16.87 -10.51 -4.42
N LEU A 141 16.13 -10.73 -3.34
CA LEU A 141 16.73 -11.05 -2.03
C LEU A 141 17.39 -12.42 -2.04
N SER A 142 16.75 -13.41 -2.67
CA SER A 142 17.31 -14.74 -2.88
C SER A 142 16.74 -15.36 -4.16
N PHE A 143 17.45 -16.34 -4.73
CA PHE A 143 17.00 -17.07 -5.91
C PHE A 143 15.66 -17.78 -5.67
N ASN A 144 15.45 -18.30 -4.47
CA ASN A 144 14.20 -19.00 -4.10
C ASN A 144 12.98 -18.08 -4.03
N LEU A 145 13.17 -16.78 -3.80
CA LEU A 145 12.08 -15.81 -3.70
C LEU A 145 11.56 -15.35 -5.06
N GLU A 146 12.38 -15.39 -6.11
CA GLU A 146 12.00 -14.81 -7.40
C GLU A 146 10.70 -15.39 -7.95
N GLU A 147 10.63 -16.72 -8.05
CA GLU A 147 9.45 -17.40 -8.57
C GLU A 147 8.24 -17.24 -7.66
N ARG A 148 8.42 -17.41 -6.34
CA ARG A 148 7.36 -17.34 -5.34
C ARG A 148 6.71 -15.96 -5.27
N VAL A 149 7.53 -14.90 -5.32
CA VAL A 149 7.04 -13.51 -5.35
C VAL A 149 6.24 -13.27 -6.63
N LYS A 150 6.73 -13.73 -7.79
CA LYS A 150 6.01 -13.61 -9.06
C LYS A 150 4.68 -14.36 -9.06
N ASN A 151 4.66 -15.58 -8.51
CA ASN A 151 3.45 -16.39 -8.40
C ASN A 151 2.39 -15.70 -7.53
N CYS A 152 2.76 -15.19 -6.35
CA CYS A 152 1.84 -14.48 -5.47
C CYS A 152 1.27 -13.20 -6.08
N LEU A 153 2.03 -12.52 -6.95
CA LEU A 153 1.62 -11.23 -7.50
C LEU A 153 0.67 -11.34 -8.71
N HIS A 154 0.54 -12.50 -9.34
CA HIS A 154 -0.36 -12.76 -10.50
C HIS A 154 -0.33 -11.67 -11.58
N GLU A 155 0.85 -11.16 -11.92
CA GLU A 155 1.03 -9.93 -12.70
C GLU A 155 0.23 -9.87 -14.00
N HIS A 156 0.29 -10.92 -14.82
CA HIS A 156 -0.44 -10.96 -16.09
C HIS A 156 -1.95 -10.91 -15.90
N PHE A 157 -2.46 -11.64 -14.90
CA PHE A 157 -3.88 -11.61 -14.57
C PHE A 157 -4.32 -10.22 -14.12
N ILE A 158 -3.56 -9.59 -13.23
CA ILE A 158 -3.86 -8.26 -12.72
C ILE A 158 -3.76 -7.20 -13.82
N GLN A 159 -2.76 -7.28 -14.71
CA GLN A 159 -2.67 -6.38 -15.87
C GLN A 159 -3.91 -6.46 -16.78
N ARG A 160 -4.44 -7.68 -17.01
CA ARG A 160 -5.70 -7.86 -17.77
C ARG A 160 -6.90 -7.25 -17.03
N LEU A 161 -6.99 -7.45 -15.72
CA LEU A 161 -8.06 -6.86 -14.89
C LEU A 161 -7.99 -5.33 -14.92
N LEU A 162 -6.79 -4.77 -14.81
CA LEU A 162 -6.55 -3.33 -14.88
C LEU A 162 -6.86 -2.76 -16.27
N LEU A 163 -6.55 -3.50 -17.34
CA LEU A 163 -6.90 -3.11 -18.72
C LEU A 163 -8.40 -2.95 -18.87
N VAL A 164 -9.19 -3.92 -18.41
CA VAL A 164 -10.66 -3.88 -18.51
C VAL A 164 -11.25 -2.81 -17.60
N SER A 165 -10.75 -2.66 -16.37
CA SER A 165 -11.28 -1.68 -15.41
C SER A 165 -10.94 -0.23 -15.76
N SER A 166 -9.73 0.04 -16.27
CA SER A 166 -9.23 1.40 -16.52
C SER A 166 -9.21 1.79 -17.99
N LEU A 167 -9.38 0.83 -18.92
CA LEU A 167 -9.21 0.98 -20.38
C LEU A 167 -7.78 1.46 -20.75
N ASN A 168 -6.80 1.12 -19.93
CA ASN A 168 -5.40 1.49 -20.15
C ASN A 168 -4.49 0.28 -19.95
N ARG A 169 -3.52 0.11 -20.85
CA ARG A 169 -2.44 -0.86 -20.64
C ARG A 169 -1.49 -0.29 -19.59
N LEU A 170 -1.39 -0.99 -18.47
CA LEU A 170 -0.48 -0.66 -17.38
C LEU A 170 0.56 -1.76 -17.25
N ARG A 171 1.80 -1.35 -16.95
CA ARG A 171 2.92 -2.27 -16.73
C ARG A 171 3.37 -2.20 -15.28
N VAL A 172 3.93 -3.29 -14.78
CA VAL A 172 4.62 -3.28 -13.49
C VAL A 172 5.81 -2.33 -13.58
N LYS A 173 5.90 -1.42 -12.64
CA LYS A 173 6.98 -0.42 -12.54
C LYS A 173 7.92 -0.71 -11.40
N CYS A 174 7.42 -1.29 -10.32
CA CYS A 174 8.22 -1.63 -9.16
C CYS A 174 7.49 -2.70 -8.36
N ARG A 175 8.26 -3.63 -7.79
CA ARG A 175 7.83 -4.59 -6.77
C ARG A 175 8.44 -4.18 -5.45
N ASN A 176 7.65 -4.22 -4.40
CA ASN A 176 8.07 -3.88 -3.05
C ASN A 176 7.59 -4.94 -2.06
N LEU A 177 8.32 -5.07 -0.98
CA LEU A 177 7.85 -5.75 0.23
C LEU A 177 7.83 -4.70 1.35
N TYR A 178 6.67 -4.47 1.93
CA TYR A 178 6.49 -3.57 3.06
C TYR A 178 6.43 -4.39 4.34
N LEU A 179 7.36 -4.14 5.25
CA LEU A 179 7.38 -4.71 6.59
C LEU A 179 7.12 -3.56 7.57
N ASN A 180 5.98 -3.61 8.23
CA ASN A 180 5.59 -2.62 9.22
C ASN A 180 5.70 -3.25 10.61
N HIS A 181 6.37 -2.59 11.53
CA HIS A 181 6.47 -3.00 12.92
C HIS A 181 6.24 -1.79 13.82
N GLY A 182 5.10 -1.76 14.48
CA GLY A 182 4.73 -0.69 15.39
C GLY A 182 4.68 0.70 14.75
N VAL A 183 4.27 0.80 13.48
CA VAL A 183 4.23 2.06 12.74
C VAL A 183 3.07 2.92 13.22
N GLN A 184 3.34 3.89 14.08
CA GLN A 184 2.35 4.79 14.65
C GLN A 184 2.20 6.09 13.87
N ASP A 185 3.31 6.66 13.36
CA ASP A 185 3.32 7.92 12.62
C ASP A 185 3.06 7.69 11.13
N THR A 186 1.87 7.22 10.78
CA THR A 186 1.49 6.96 9.40
C THR A 186 1.14 8.24 8.65
N ARG A 187 1.33 8.23 7.33
CA ARG A 187 0.82 9.29 6.45
C ARG A 187 -0.70 9.34 6.56
N ARG A 188 -1.24 10.57 6.68
CA ARG A 188 -2.68 10.80 6.64
C ARG A 188 -3.25 10.37 5.29
N PHE A 189 -4.57 10.46 5.13
CA PHE A 189 -5.20 10.19 3.84
C PHE A 189 -4.56 11.03 2.73
N HIS A 190 -4.03 10.35 1.73
CA HIS A 190 -3.29 10.95 0.62
C HIS A 190 -3.55 10.19 -0.68
N CYS A 191 -3.04 10.69 -1.78
CA CYS A 191 -2.87 9.95 -3.02
C CYS A 191 -1.39 9.92 -3.42
N ASP A 192 -0.99 8.93 -4.21
CA ASP A 192 0.38 8.82 -4.72
C ASP A 192 0.63 9.68 -5.99
N GLY A 193 -0.25 10.62 -6.25
CA GLY A 193 -0.13 11.54 -7.37
C GLY A 193 -1.35 11.56 -8.30
N ARG A 194 -1.28 12.43 -9.32
CA ARG A 194 -2.40 12.66 -10.26
C ARG A 194 -2.41 11.70 -11.46
N SER A 195 -1.31 11.04 -11.75
CA SER A 195 -1.22 10.06 -12.83
C SER A 195 -2.02 8.79 -12.53
N LEU A 196 -2.40 8.07 -13.58
CA LEU A 196 -3.07 6.77 -13.43
C LEU A 196 -2.08 5.74 -12.90
N LYS A 197 -2.27 5.35 -11.65
CA LYS A 197 -1.48 4.35 -10.94
C LYS A 197 -2.39 3.41 -10.18
N PHE A 198 -2.04 2.14 -10.17
CA PHE A 198 -2.65 1.15 -9.28
C PHE A 198 -1.56 0.45 -8.49
N LYS A 199 -1.91 -0.02 -7.32
CA LYS A 199 -1.11 -1.00 -6.57
C LYS A 199 -1.95 -2.24 -6.30
N SER A 200 -1.32 -3.40 -6.36
CA SER A 200 -1.83 -4.61 -5.74
C SER A 200 -1.01 -4.89 -4.48
N PHE A 201 -1.67 -5.33 -3.42
CA PHE A 201 -1.09 -5.64 -2.12
C PHE A 201 -1.46 -7.07 -1.78
N VAL A 202 -0.50 -8.00 -1.77
CA VAL A 202 -0.71 -9.36 -1.29
C VAL A 202 -0.27 -9.43 0.16
N TYR A 203 -1.21 -9.73 1.04
CA TYR A 203 -0.94 -9.84 2.47
C TYR A 203 -0.15 -11.11 2.77
N ILE A 204 1.00 -10.96 3.41
CA ILE A 204 1.85 -12.07 3.88
C ILE A 204 1.51 -12.44 5.33
N SER A 205 1.06 -11.45 6.12
CA SER A 205 0.53 -11.61 7.47
C SER A 205 -0.96 -11.27 7.50
N ASP A 206 -1.64 -11.77 8.52
CA ASP A 206 -3.02 -11.41 8.79
C ASP A 206 -3.14 -9.96 9.31
N VAL A 207 -4.30 -9.37 9.10
CA VAL A 207 -4.72 -8.07 9.62
C VAL A 207 -6.16 -8.23 10.08
N HIS A 208 -6.38 -8.34 11.38
CA HIS A 208 -7.69 -8.67 11.96
C HIS A 208 -8.44 -7.46 12.51
N GLU A 209 -7.69 -6.46 12.99
CA GLU A 209 -8.25 -5.30 13.67
C GLU A 209 -7.54 -3.99 13.30
N LEU A 210 -8.01 -2.88 13.86
CA LEU A 210 -7.44 -1.56 13.56
C LEU A 210 -6.00 -1.44 14.05
N ASP A 211 -5.69 -2.06 15.18
CA ASP A 211 -4.36 -2.02 15.80
C ASP A 211 -3.29 -2.77 14.99
N ASP A 212 -3.68 -3.65 14.06
CA ASP A 212 -2.79 -4.26 13.07
C ASP A 212 -2.37 -3.29 11.95
N GLY A 213 -2.97 -2.11 11.88
CA GLY A 213 -2.67 -1.09 10.88
C GLY A 213 -3.21 -1.42 9.49
N PRO A 214 -4.52 -1.66 9.31
CA PRO A 214 -5.11 -1.98 8.01
C PRO A 214 -4.94 -0.85 6.99
N TYR A 215 -5.02 -1.23 5.72
CA TYR A 215 -5.14 -0.27 4.62
C TYR A 215 -6.52 0.35 4.62
N CYS A 216 -6.58 1.68 4.69
CA CYS A 216 -7.82 2.45 4.68
C CYS A 216 -8.03 3.15 3.34
N TYR A 217 -9.28 3.20 2.86
CA TYR A 217 -9.61 3.77 1.56
C TYR A 217 -10.98 4.43 1.54
N VAL A 218 -11.10 5.60 0.92
CA VAL A 218 -12.37 6.27 0.64
C VAL A 218 -12.89 5.81 -0.72
N LYS A 219 -13.91 4.94 -0.73
CA LYS A 219 -14.48 4.37 -1.98
C LYS A 219 -14.94 5.46 -2.94
N GLY A 220 -14.57 5.34 -4.22
CA GLY A 220 -14.97 6.28 -5.27
C GLY A 220 -14.17 7.60 -5.31
N SER A 221 -13.34 7.90 -4.31
CA SER A 221 -12.56 9.14 -4.24
C SER A 221 -11.63 9.37 -5.43
N HIS A 222 -11.13 8.29 -6.06
CA HIS A 222 -10.25 8.35 -7.24
C HIS A 222 -10.88 9.05 -8.47
N ARG A 223 -12.18 9.18 -8.51
CA ARG A 223 -12.95 9.81 -9.60
C ARG A 223 -13.66 11.10 -9.17
N HIS A 224 -13.59 11.45 -7.90
CA HIS A 224 -14.35 12.57 -7.34
C HIS A 224 -13.66 13.91 -7.58
N ARG A 225 -13.84 14.50 -8.77
CA ARG A 225 -13.17 15.74 -9.22
C ARG A 225 -13.34 16.92 -8.26
N ARG A 226 -14.54 17.09 -7.65
CA ARG A 226 -14.82 18.18 -6.71
C ARG A 226 -14.00 18.00 -5.42
N LEU A 227 -13.94 16.77 -4.89
CA LEU A 227 -13.11 16.45 -3.72
C LEU A 227 -11.64 16.80 -3.96
N TRP A 228 -11.12 16.41 -5.12
CA TRP A 228 -9.77 16.73 -5.55
C TRP A 228 -9.50 18.22 -5.61
N ARG A 229 -10.38 18.99 -6.28
CA ARG A 229 -10.24 20.44 -6.39
C ARG A 229 -10.25 21.14 -5.04
N ASN A 230 -11.21 20.78 -4.19
CA ASN A 230 -11.33 21.39 -2.87
C ASN A 230 -10.10 21.14 -2.01
N ASN A 231 -9.59 19.89 -1.99
CA ASN A 231 -8.37 19.57 -1.24
C ASN A 231 -7.14 20.28 -1.82
N SER A 232 -6.97 20.30 -3.14
CA SER A 232 -5.84 20.97 -3.78
C SER A 232 -5.84 22.50 -3.51
N LYS A 233 -7.01 23.15 -3.53
CA LYS A 233 -7.16 24.54 -3.17
C LYS A 233 -6.78 24.77 -1.71
N PHE A 234 -7.40 24.04 -0.80
CA PHE A 234 -7.15 24.14 0.64
C PHE A 234 -5.67 23.92 0.99
N ASN A 235 -5.05 22.85 0.43
CA ASN A 235 -3.65 22.55 0.69
C ASN A 235 -2.71 23.63 0.19
N LYS A 236 -3.01 24.23 -0.99
CA LYS A 236 -2.22 25.35 -1.53
C LYS A 236 -2.30 26.57 -0.61
N GLU A 237 -3.51 26.95 -0.17
CA GLU A 237 -3.76 28.10 0.72
C GLU A 237 -3.08 27.93 2.08
N ASN A 238 -2.93 26.69 2.55
CA ASN A 238 -2.38 26.37 3.87
C ASN A 238 -0.97 25.76 3.83
N GLN A 239 -0.28 25.78 2.69
CA GLN A 239 1.08 25.26 2.48
C GLN A 239 1.26 23.78 2.94
N LEU A 240 0.21 22.98 2.77
CA LEU A 240 0.21 21.55 3.06
C LEU A 240 0.71 20.73 1.86
N ASP A 241 0.95 19.43 2.09
CA ASP A 241 1.30 18.46 1.03
C ASP A 241 0.20 18.47 -0.07
N PRO A 242 0.54 18.75 -1.35
CA PRO A 242 -0.43 18.81 -2.44
C PRO A 242 -1.16 17.50 -2.72
N PHE A 243 -0.66 16.39 -2.19
CA PHE A 243 -1.23 15.05 -2.36
C PHE A 243 -2.02 14.57 -1.13
N GLU A 244 -2.02 15.30 -0.03
CA GLU A 244 -2.83 14.99 1.15
C GLU A 244 -4.30 15.35 0.90
N PHE A 245 -5.19 14.52 1.44
CA PHE A 245 -6.61 14.81 1.51
C PHE A 245 -6.96 15.38 2.90
N SER A 246 -6.73 16.68 3.08
CA SER A 246 -6.91 17.36 4.36
C SER A 246 -8.37 17.70 4.69
N GLN A 247 -9.27 17.61 3.71
CA GLN A 247 -10.68 17.94 3.82
C GLN A 247 -11.55 16.75 3.38
N LEU A 248 -11.75 15.80 4.29
CA LEU A 248 -12.56 14.58 4.06
C LEU A 248 -13.81 14.49 4.96
N GLN A 249 -14.21 15.61 5.60
CA GLN A 249 -15.44 15.61 6.41
C GLN A 249 -16.64 15.15 5.58
N GLY A 250 -17.49 14.32 6.18
CA GLY A 250 -18.64 13.73 5.52
C GLY A 250 -18.31 12.58 4.56
N SER A 251 -17.03 12.29 4.31
CA SER A 251 -16.61 11.08 3.61
C SER A 251 -16.54 9.90 4.55
N GLN A 252 -16.78 8.70 4.00
CA GLN A 252 -16.66 7.44 4.72
C GLN A 252 -15.49 6.64 4.16
N ALA A 253 -14.64 6.11 5.03
CA ALA A 253 -13.53 5.24 4.68
C ALA A 253 -13.76 3.82 5.20
N ILE A 254 -13.34 2.84 4.40
CA ILE A 254 -13.27 1.44 4.81
C ILE A 254 -11.88 1.12 5.33
N SER A 255 -11.80 0.30 6.36
CA SER A 255 -10.59 -0.38 6.80
C SER A 255 -10.61 -1.81 6.28
N LEU A 256 -9.56 -2.23 5.58
CA LEU A 256 -9.51 -3.57 4.98
C LEU A 256 -8.79 -4.53 5.92
N PHE A 257 -9.59 -5.38 6.55
CA PHE A 257 -9.09 -6.56 7.25
C PHE A 257 -8.86 -7.67 6.24
N ALA A 258 -7.72 -8.31 6.31
CA ALA A 258 -7.27 -9.27 5.32
C ALA A 258 -6.58 -10.46 6.00
N GLN A 259 -6.79 -11.64 5.45
CA GLN A 259 -6.00 -12.82 5.79
C GLN A 259 -4.75 -12.88 4.90
N ALA A 260 -3.73 -13.57 5.37
CA ALA A 260 -2.58 -13.88 4.53
C ALA A 260 -3.03 -14.61 3.26
N GLY A 261 -2.53 -14.15 2.11
CA GLY A 261 -2.97 -14.60 0.79
C GLY A 261 -4.08 -13.77 0.15
N ASP A 262 -4.74 -12.89 0.89
CA ASP A 262 -5.66 -11.93 0.28
C ASP A 262 -4.89 -10.88 -0.51
N MET A 263 -5.49 -10.42 -1.62
CA MET A 263 -4.92 -9.36 -2.46
C MET A 263 -5.85 -8.16 -2.54
N VAL A 264 -5.38 -6.99 -2.17
CA VAL A 264 -6.09 -5.73 -2.37
C VAL A 264 -5.53 -5.03 -3.60
N ILE A 265 -6.41 -4.57 -4.49
CA ILE A 265 -6.03 -3.76 -5.66
C ILE A 265 -6.69 -2.40 -5.53
N SER A 266 -5.91 -1.32 -5.59
CA SER A 266 -6.47 0.03 -5.47
C SER A 266 -5.85 1.03 -6.43
N SER A 267 -6.68 1.98 -6.86
CA SER A 267 -6.24 3.18 -7.58
C SER A 267 -5.55 4.13 -6.61
N GLN A 268 -4.31 4.46 -6.89
CA GLN A 268 -3.49 5.34 -6.05
C GLN A 268 -3.85 6.83 -6.22
N LYS A 269 -4.83 7.13 -7.06
CA LYS A 269 -5.47 8.45 -7.14
C LYS A 269 -6.53 8.66 -6.04
N GLY A 270 -7.06 7.60 -5.45
CA GLY A 270 -8.03 7.68 -4.38
C GLY A 270 -7.41 8.06 -3.04
N ALA A 271 -8.20 8.61 -2.15
CA ALA A 271 -7.78 8.91 -0.79
C ALA A 271 -7.57 7.62 -0.01
N HIS A 272 -6.32 7.38 0.43
CA HIS A 272 -5.93 6.18 1.15
C HIS A 272 -4.85 6.48 2.20
N CYS A 273 -4.74 5.60 3.18
CA CYS A 273 -3.64 5.61 4.17
C CYS A 273 -3.45 4.21 4.77
N GLY A 274 -2.34 4.01 5.47
CA GLY A 274 -2.22 2.96 6.48
C GLY A 274 -2.79 3.46 7.81
N HIS A 275 -3.57 2.65 8.52
CA HIS A 275 -3.95 2.97 9.89
C HIS A 275 -2.72 2.85 10.80
N PRO A 276 -2.56 3.69 11.83
CA PRO A 276 -1.53 3.49 12.85
C PRO A 276 -1.61 2.10 13.47
N GLN A 277 -0.46 1.54 13.82
CA GLN A 277 -0.35 0.23 14.45
C GLN A 277 -0.19 0.33 15.97
N HIS A 278 -0.61 -0.72 16.70
CA HIS A 278 -0.10 -0.95 18.04
C HIS A 278 1.42 -1.16 18.00
N PRO A 279 2.19 -0.74 19.02
CA PRO A 279 3.66 -0.87 19.01
C PRO A 279 4.19 -2.27 18.71
N GLU A 280 3.47 -3.31 19.13
CA GLU A 280 3.86 -4.70 18.92
C GLU A 280 3.31 -5.33 17.63
N ALA A 281 2.44 -4.62 16.92
CA ALA A 281 1.82 -5.15 15.71
C ALA A 281 2.82 -5.25 14.56
N LYS A 282 2.71 -6.35 13.80
CA LYS A 282 3.56 -6.64 12.63
C LYS A 282 2.69 -6.90 11.42
N ARG A 283 3.04 -6.27 10.31
CA ARG A 283 2.35 -6.47 9.03
C ARG A 283 3.37 -6.60 7.90
N ALA A 284 3.20 -7.62 7.08
CA ALA A 284 4.01 -7.85 5.89
C ALA A 284 3.13 -7.91 4.64
N VAL A 285 3.48 -7.16 3.59
CA VAL A 285 2.67 -7.03 2.37
C VAL A 285 3.58 -6.94 1.15
N LEU A 286 3.41 -7.85 0.17
CA LEU A 286 4.00 -7.72 -1.16
C LEU A 286 3.20 -6.73 -2.00
N VAL A 287 3.89 -5.87 -2.73
CA VAL A 287 3.25 -4.77 -3.47
C VAL A 287 3.77 -4.71 -4.90
N ASN A 288 2.86 -4.70 -5.87
CA ASN A 288 3.16 -4.30 -7.24
C ASN A 288 2.59 -2.92 -7.53
N MET A 289 3.39 -2.06 -8.13
CA MET A 289 2.96 -0.79 -8.67
C MET A 289 2.79 -0.87 -10.19
N TYR A 290 1.59 -0.51 -10.67
CA TYR A 290 1.25 -0.49 -12.09
C TYR A 290 1.07 0.95 -12.57
N GLN A 291 1.71 1.25 -13.69
CA GLN A 291 1.70 2.57 -14.32
C GLN A 291 1.82 2.43 -15.85
N ARG A 292 1.48 3.49 -16.60
CA ARG A 292 1.76 3.56 -18.04
C ARG A 292 3.25 3.51 -18.33
#